data_d918be07688e61c74d63301c0009bdb9
#
_entry.id   d918be07688e61c74d63301c0009bdb9
#
_cell.length_a   1.000
_cell.length_b   1.000
_cell.length_c   1.000
_cell.angle_alpha   90.00
_cell.angle_beta   90.00
_cell.angle_gamma   90.00
#
_symmetry.space_group_name_H-M   'P 1'
#
loop_
_entity.id
_entity.type
_entity.pdbx_description
1 polymer ?
#
loop_
_entity_poly.entity_id
_entity_poly.type
_entity_poly.pdbx_seq_one_letter_code
_entity_poly.pdbx_strand_id
1 'polypeptide(L)'
;MGCVRKRGKSWNAQVRVAGWRSFTKSFSKKSDAVIWMNNLEQQLRNTSAPFNNDKNLILSKLLERYAEEVSSEKKSIVSERCQLSSISKRWIGDCKVANLTKLHFMQYRDDRLKEVKSGTVKAELSLLNRVFKKAIRDWGYGIPYNPIKDIELPKGSNARTRRLNGDEKERILAAASSQRNIFITPIIEFAIETGMRRSEMLKLRWCDIDLENGFASLYDTKNGEDRRVPLTRRCIEVLQTLPKMDERVFPISATCLRLAWNRARKKAGITDLRFHDLRHEAVSRFFEMGMSVPEVALISGHKDVRQLFRYTHLNPSNVFKKYAAFSG
;
A
#
# COMPACT_ATOMS: atom_id res chain seq x y z
N MET A 1 11.51 15.67 38.45
CA MET A 1 11.25 17.12 38.66
C MET A 1 11.85 17.90 37.50
N GLY A 2 11.05 18.74 36.87
CA GLY A 2 11.49 19.67 35.84
C GLY A 2 12.04 20.96 36.49
N CYS A 3 12.99 21.62 35.81
CA CYS A 3 13.44 22.94 36.18
C CYS A 3 13.66 23.84 34.96
N VAL A 4 13.41 25.16 35.12
CA VAL A 4 13.64 26.17 34.10
C VAL A 4 14.62 27.19 34.62
N ARG A 5 15.72 27.41 33.91
CA ARG A 5 16.79 28.36 34.32
C ARG A 5 17.09 29.32 33.18
N LYS A 6 17.35 30.57 33.49
CA LYS A 6 17.81 31.58 32.52
C LYS A 6 19.31 31.35 32.25
N ARG A 7 19.70 31.25 30.97
CA ARG A 7 21.09 31.17 30.50
C ARG A 7 21.32 32.23 29.44
N GLY A 8 21.94 33.32 29.79
CA GLY A 8 22.13 34.45 28.89
C GLY A 8 20.81 35.04 28.40
N LYS A 9 20.61 35.04 27.08
CA LYS A 9 19.39 35.55 26.43
C LYS A 9 18.26 34.47 26.26
N SER A 10 18.49 33.24 26.71
CA SER A 10 17.55 32.13 26.56
C SER A 10 17.14 31.50 27.89
N TRP A 11 15.99 30.81 27.90
CA TRP A 11 15.47 30.00 28.98
C TRP A 11 15.70 28.53 28.70
N ASN A 12 16.46 27.86 29.56
CA ASN A 12 16.75 26.43 29.41
C ASN A 12 15.83 25.64 30.35
N ALA A 13 14.97 24.79 29.76
CA ALA A 13 14.11 23.86 30.48
C ALA A 13 14.76 22.47 30.51
N GLN A 14 14.74 21.85 31.70
CA GLN A 14 15.23 20.48 31.91
C GLN A 14 14.16 19.68 32.63
N VAL A 15 13.87 18.47 32.09
CA VAL A 15 12.94 17.52 32.70
C VAL A 15 13.70 16.25 33.09
N ARG A 16 13.51 15.81 34.34
CA ARG A 16 14.05 14.57 34.89
C ARG A 16 12.92 13.79 35.55
N VAL A 17 12.59 12.63 34.98
CA VAL A 17 11.61 11.70 35.55
C VAL A 17 12.31 10.36 35.77
N ALA A 18 12.03 9.71 36.90
CA ALA A 18 12.64 8.43 37.24
C ALA A 18 12.40 7.39 36.13
N GLY A 19 13.46 6.66 35.77
CA GLY A 19 13.42 5.70 34.67
C GLY A 19 13.60 6.31 33.25
N TRP A 20 13.58 7.65 33.14
CA TRP A 20 13.79 8.36 31.88
C TRP A 20 15.13 9.09 31.84
N ARG A 21 15.72 9.26 30.65
CA ARG A 21 16.86 10.17 30.48
C ARG A 21 16.44 11.61 30.76
N SER A 22 17.41 12.44 31.06
CA SER A 22 17.19 13.90 31.19
C SER A 22 16.95 14.54 29.82
N PHE A 23 15.88 15.30 29.71
CA PHE A 23 15.55 16.09 28.52
C PHE A 23 15.83 17.56 28.78
N THR A 24 16.48 18.23 27.82
CA THR A 24 16.83 19.64 27.93
C THR A 24 16.50 20.38 26.65
N LYS A 25 15.86 21.57 26.72
CA LYS A 25 15.54 22.41 25.57
C LYS A 25 15.61 23.88 25.94
N SER A 26 16.08 24.73 24.99
CA SER A 26 16.17 26.16 25.17
C SER A 26 15.08 26.91 24.45
N PHE A 27 14.58 28.00 25.03
CA PHE A 27 13.48 28.82 24.55
C PHE A 27 13.82 30.31 24.66
N SER A 28 13.23 31.15 23.83
CA SER A 28 13.34 32.59 23.91
C SER A 28 12.51 33.20 25.06
N LYS A 29 11.35 32.55 25.36
CA LYS A 29 10.43 33.00 26.41
C LYS A 29 10.36 32.01 27.56
N LYS A 30 10.20 32.49 28.78
CA LYS A 30 10.03 31.65 29.98
C LYS A 30 8.75 30.86 29.97
N SER A 31 7.65 31.46 29.48
CA SER A 31 6.35 30.80 29.38
C SER A 31 6.43 29.51 28.55
N ASP A 32 7.08 29.57 27.38
CA ASP A 32 7.19 28.44 26.46
C ASP A 32 8.04 27.30 27.05
N ALA A 33 9.11 27.70 27.80
CA ALA A 33 9.95 26.76 28.53
C ALA A 33 9.16 26.01 29.63
N VAL A 34 8.30 26.71 30.37
CA VAL A 34 7.45 26.12 31.42
C VAL A 34 6.37 25.23 30.84
N ILE A 35 5.68 25.67 29.78
CA ILE A 35 4.66 24.88 29.10
C ILE A 35 5.27 23.57 28.55
N TRP A 36 6.40 23.66 27.87
CA TRP A 36 7.09 22.48 27.35
C TRP A 36 7.52 21.54 28.49
N MET A 37 8.07 22.05 29.56
CA MET A 37 8.49 21.28 30.72
C MET A 37 7.32 20.49 31.33
N ASN A 38 6.20 21.16 31.59
CA ASN A 38 5.03 20.57 32.24
C ASN A 38 4.40 19.50 31.34
N ASN A 39 4.24 19.81 30.06
CA ASN A 39 3.69 18.85 29.07
C ASN A 39 4.55 17.59 28.95
N LEU A 40 5.87 17.77 28.87
CA LEU A 40 6.78 16.62 28.76
C LEU A 40 6.82 15.82 30.07
N GLU A 41 6.85 16.47 31.24
CA GLU A 41 6.82 15.77 32.52
C GLU A 41 5.55 14.94 32.69
N GLN A 42 4.39 15.48 32.32
CA GLN A 42 3.12 14.78 32.35
C GLN A 42 3.08 13.58 31.37
N GLN A 43 3.59 13.76 30.16
CA GLN A 43 3.71 12.67 29.18
C GLN A 43 4.60 11.54 29.69
N LEU A 44 5.76 11.86 30.27
CA LEU A 44 6.71 10.88 30.79
C LEU A 44 6.17 10.12 32.01
N ARG A 45 5.40 10.78 32.88
CA ARG A 45 4.75 10.14 34.04
C ARG A 45 3.62 9.19 33.62
N ASN A 46 2.89 9.54 32.55
CA ASN A 46 1.79 8.73 32.02
C ASN A 46 2.24 7.54 31.14
N THR A 47 3.56 7.44 30.90
CA THR A 47 4.15 6.38 30.09
C THR A 47 5.07 5.53 30.97
N SER A 48 5.01 4.21 30.81
CA SER A 48 5.91 3.30 31.55
C SER A 48 7.38 3.65 31.29
N ALA A 49 8.22 3.57 32.32
CA ALA A 49 9.65 3.82 32.18
C ALA A 49 10.29 2.90 31.15
N PRO A 50 11.19 3.37 30.28
CA PRO A 50 11.78 2.58 29.22
C PRO A 50 12.72 1.50 29.77
N PHE A 51 12.57 0.29 29.27
CA PHE A 51 13.51 -0.80 29.58
C PHE A 51 14.85 -0.67 28.85
N ASN A 52 14.88 0.12 27.77
CA ASN A 52 16.05 0.29 26.91
C ASN A 52 16.37 1.78 26.69
N ASN A 53 17.49 2.23 27.24
CA ASN A 53 17.97 3.61 27.20
C ASN A 53 19.22 3.75 26.30
N ASP A 54 19.32 3.04 25.20
CA ASP A 54 20.45 3.17 24.29
C ASP A 54 20.48 4.58 23.65
N LYS A 55 21.33 5.44 24.21
CA LYS A 55 21.53 6.83 23.74
C LYS A 55 22.21 6.91 22.37
N ASN A 56 22.86 5.83 21.94
CA ASN A 56 23.62 5.77 20.71
C ASN A 56 22.85 5.04 19.59
N LEU A 57 21.64 4.57 19.87
CA LEU A 57 20.80 3.92 18.85
C LEU A 57 20.60 4.86 17.68
N ILE A 58 21.05 4.45 16.49
CA ILE A 58 20.79 5.12 15.21
C ILE A 58 19.54 4.55 14.55
N LEU A 59 18.90 5.35 13.70
CA LEU A 59 17.64 4.97 13.08
C LEU A 59 17.80 3.70 12.23
N SER A 60 18.91 3.55 11.49
CA SER A 60 19.14 2.34 10.66
C SER A 60 19.09 1.05 11.49
N LYS A 61 19.66 1.03 12.69
CA LYS A 61 19.59 -0.14 13.60
C LYS A 61 18.17 -0.42 14.10
N LEU A 62 17.40 0.63 14.36
CA LEU A 62 15.99 0.49 14.72
C LEU A 62 15.16 -0.10 13.57
N LEU A 63 15.44 0.34 12.32
CA LEU A 63 14.79 -0.18 11.12
C LEU A 63 15.18 -1.64 10.84
N GLU A 64 16.43 -2.01 11.06
CA GLU A 64 16.94 -3.37 10.93
C GLU A 64 16.22 -4.31 11.90
N ARG A 65 16.15 -3.95 13.19
CA ARG A 65 15.39 -4.69 14.20
C ARG A 65 13.91 -4.88 13.78
N TYR A 66 13.29 -3.82 13.26
CA TYR A 66 11.91 -3.91 12.79
C TYR A 66 11.76 -4.86 11.58
N ALA A 67 12.73 -4.87 10.68
CA ALA A 67 12.75 -5.78 9.54
C ALA A 67 12.87 -7.25 9.96
N GLU A 68 13.64 -7.52 11.01
CA GLU A 68 13.85 -8.87 11.54
C GLU A 68 12.67 -9.38 12.38
N GLU A 69 12.22 -8.58 13.35
CA GLU A 69 11.22 -9.03 14.33
C GLU A 69 9.76 -8.86 13.85
N VAL A 70 9.48 -7.84 13.03
CA VAL A 70 8.10 -7.50 12.69
C VAL A 70 7.77 -7.77 11.23
N SER A 71 8.67 -7.41 10.31
CA SER A 71 8.40 -7.59 8.88
C SER A 71 8.51 -9.06 8.46
N SER A 72 9.26 -9.89 9.19
CA SER A 72 9.43 -11.34 8.93
C SER A 72 8.10 -12.10 8.96
N GLU A 73 7.16 -11.68 9.80
CA GLU A 73 5.85 -12.32 9.97
C GLU A 73 4.80 -11.90 8.93
N LYS A 74 5.14 -10.94 8.06
CA LYS A 74 4.17 -10.35 7.13
C LYS A 74 4.23 -10.98 5.73
N LYS A 75 3.07 -11.15 5.09
CA LYS A 75 2.99 -11.53 3.67
C LYS A 75 3.73 -10.56 2.73
N SER A 76 3.96 -9.31 3.15
CA SER A 76 4.65 -8.25 2.38
C SER A 76 6.13 -8.08 2.73
N ILE A 77 6.75 -9.09 3.37
CA ILE A 77 8.14 -9.04 3.89
C ILE A 77 9.15 -8.44 2.92
N VAL A 78 9.18 -8.89 1.67
CA VAL A 78 10.17 -8.45 0.68
C VAL A 78 10.04 -6.95 0.39
N SER A 79 8.82 -6.48 0.14
CA SER A 79 8.56 -5.07 -0.16
C SER A 79 8.86 -4.15 1.03
N GLU A 80 8.47 -4.56 2.24
CA GLU A 80 8.69 -3.77 3.45
C GLU A 80 10.18 -3.72 3.81
N ARG A 81 10.92 -4.82 3.70
CA ARG A 81 12.38 -4.85 3.87
C ARG A 81 13.10 -3.95 2.85
N CYS A 82 12.70 -3.96 1.58
CA CYS A 82 13.25 -3.06 0.58
C CYS A 82 13.03 -1.58 0.93
N GLN A 83 11.83 -1.23 1.44
CA GLN A 83 11.55 0.13 1.89
C GLN A 83 12.40 0.51 3.11
N LEU A 84 12.48 -0.34 4.13
CA LEU A 84 13.32 -0.11 5.32
C LEU A 84 14.79 0.07 4.94
N SER A 85 15.33 -0.79 4.07
CA SER A 85 16.70 -0.68 3.55
C SER A 85 16.92 0.60 2.74
N SER A 86 15.93 1.03 1.96
CA SER A 86 16.02 2.31 1.23
C SER A 86 16.08 3.51 2.16
N ILE A 87 15.33 3.49 3.26
CA ILE A 87 15.32 4.56 4.27
C ILE A 87 16.62 4.55 5.07
N SER A 88 17.11 3.37 5.49
CA SER A 88 18.32 3.23 6.32
C SER A 88 19.58 3.72 5.64
N LYS A 89 19.64 3.66 4.30
CA LYS A 89 20.79 4.13 3.49
C LYS A 89 20.82 5.65 3.28
N ARG A 90 19.86 6.39 3.82
CA ARG A 90 19.78 7.84 3.68
C ARG A 90 20.32 8.52 4.93
N TRP A 91 20.63 9.82 4.83
CA TRP A 91 21.18 10.63 5.89
C TRP A 91 20.43 10.48 7.24
N ILE A 92 19.10 10.28 7.19
CA ILE A 92 18.28 10.09 8.38
C ILE A 92 18.58 8.76 9.10
N GLY A 93 19.04 7.73 8.35
CA GLY A 93 19.42 6.43 8.90
C GLY A 93 20.57 6.50 9.91
N ASP A 94 21.51 7.43 9.73
CA ASP A 94 22.67 7.61 10.59
C ASP A 94 22.37 8.49 11.80
N CYS A 95 21.20 9.12 11.83
CA CYS A 95 20.80 9.98 12.93
C CYS A 95 20.50 9.17 14.19
N LYS A 96 20.99 9.64 15.36
CA LYS A 96 20.60 9.06 16.65
C LYS A 96 19.12 9.26 16.88
N VAL A 97 18.41 8.19 17.16
CA VAL A 97 16.95 8.18 17.40
C VAL A 97 16.57 9.21 18.47
N ALA A 98 17.43 9.36 19.47
CA ALA A 98 17.27 10.32 20.55
C ALA A 98 17.21 11.80 20.09
N ASN A 99 17.81 12.11 18.95
CA ASN A 99 17.90 13.47 18.41
C ASN A 99 16.87 13.73 17.32
N LEU A 100 16.18 12.69 16.83
CA LEU A 100 15.20 12.83 15.79
C LEU A 100 13.96 13.60 16.28
N THR A 101 13.63 14.64 15.54
CA THR A 101 12.49 15.53 15.80
C THR A 101 11.55 15.54 14.60
N LYS A 102 10.36 16.11 14.76
CA LYS A 102 9.41 16.36 13.66
C LYS A 102 10.08 17.06 12.47
N LEU A 103 10.98 18.03 12.72
CA LEU A 103 11.66 18.79 11.67
C LEU A 103 12.54 17.91 10.78
N HIS A 104 13.25 16.94 11.33
CA HIS A 104 14.06 16.00 10.54
C HIS A 104 13.19 15.17 9.61
N PHE A 105 12.02 14.73 10.03
CA PHE A 105 11.11 13.96 9.17
C PHE A 105 10.37 14.84 8.15
N MET A 106 10.13 16.11 8.46
CA MET A 106 9.65 17.07 7.46
C MET A 106 10.70 17.31 6.37
N GLN A 107 11.96 17.52 6.75
CA GLN A 107 13.07 17.66 5.79
C GLN A 107 13.20 16.38 4.95
N TYR A 108 13.21 15.19 5.59
CA TYR A 108 13.21 13.91 4.89
C TYR A 108 12.07 13.81 3.87
N ARG A 109 10.83 14.16 4.26
CA ARG A 109 9.67 14.21 3.37
C ARG A 109 9.94 15.08 2.14
N ASP A 110 10.41 16.29 2.38
CA ASP A 110 10.58 17.30 1.32
C ASP A 110 11.72 16.93 0.36
N ASP A 111 12.80 16.34 0.87
CA ASP A 111 13.87 15.80 0.05
C ASP A 111 13.39 14.61 -0.79
N ARG A 112 12.60 13.71 -0.20
CA ARG A 112 12.05 12.55 -0.91
C ARG A 112 11.04 12.94 -1.99
N LEU A 113 10.27 14.01 -1.79
CA LEU A 113 9.33 14.51 -2.80
C LEU A 113 10.01 15.00 -4.08
N LYS A 114 11.28 15.40 -4.02
CA LYS A 114 12.09 15.75 -5.20
C LYS A 114 12.48 14.52 -6.04
N GLU A 115 12.57 13.33 -5.41
CA GLU A 115 13.08 12.11 -6.05
C GLU A 115 11.97 11.15 -6.48
N VAL A 116 10.88 11.05 -5.68
CA VAL A 116 9.83 10.05 -5.89
C VAL A 116 8.42 10.65 -5.75
N LYS A 117 7.43 9.92 -6.24
CA LYS A 117 6.03 10.34 -6.17
C LYS A 117 5.53 10.40 -4.72
N SER A 118 4.59 11.31 -4.47
CA SER A 118 3.97 11.54 -3.15
C SER A 118 3.44 10.27 -2.48
N GLY A 119 2.88 9.33 -3.26
CA GLY A 119 2.42 8.03 -2.74
C GLY A 119 3.54 7.18 -2.12
N THR A 120 4.75 7.21 -2.68
CA THR A 120 5.93 6.52 -2.12
C THR A 120 6.35 7.15 -0.81
N VAL A 121 6.45 8.49 -0.77
CA VAL A 121 6.82 9.23 0.45
C VAL A 121 5.80 8.99 1.57
N LYS A 122 4.50 9.00 1.23
CA LYS A 122 3.43 8.66 2.18
C LYS A 122 3.59 7.25 2.75
N ALA A 123 3.95 6.27 1.92
CA ALA A 123 4.19 4.89 2.37
C ALA A 123 5.41 4.79 3.30
N GLU A 124 6.52 5.48 2.96
CA GLU A 124 7.73 5.55 3.79
C GLU A 124 7.45 6.17 5.16
N LEU A 125 6.77 7.33 5.22
CA LEU A 125 6.40 7.97 6.48
C LEU A 125 5.43 7.12 7.31
N SER A 126 4.48 6.44 6.66
CA SER A 126 3.56 5.53 7.35
C SER A 126 4.29 4.32 7.93
N LEU A 127 5.30 3.79 7.23
CA LEU A 127 6.15 2.71 7.74
C LEU A 127 6.98 3.19 8.95
N LEU A 128 7.64 4.32 8.83
CA LEU A 128 8.39 4.93 9.93
C LEU A 128 7.51 5.17 11.16
N ASN A 129 6.28 5.66 10.96
CA ASN A 129 5.32 5.83 12.07
C ASN A 129 5.02 4.50 12.78
N ARG A 130 4.90 3.38 12.05
CA ARG A 130 4.73 2.05 12.65
C ARG A 130 5.97 1.61 13.42
N VAL A 131 7.16 1.85 12.87
CA VAL A 131 8.43 1.55 13.55
C VAL A 131 8.53 2.28 14.88
N PHE A 132 8.29 3.59 14.89
CA PHE A 132 8.33 4.37 16.14
C PHE A 132 7.25 3.96 17.13
N LYS A 133 6.05 3.63 16.66
CA LYS A 133 4.99 3.10 17.55
C LYS A 133 5.44 1.79 18.20
N LYS A 134 6.04 0.87 17.44
CA LYS A 134 6.56 -0.41 17.97
C LYS A 134 7.69 -0.19 18.95
N ALA A 135 8.63 0.70 18.62
CA ALA A 135 9.76 1.05 19.46
C ALA A 135 9.35 1.61 20.83
N ILE A 136 8.35 2.49 20.84
CA ILE A 136 7.85 3.13 22.06
C ILE A 136 7.02 2.15 22.90
N ARG A 137 6.07 1.44 22.28
CA ARG A 137 5.08 0.65 23.00
C ARG A 137 5.61 -0.71 23.45
N ASP A 138 6.30 -1.41 22.53
CA ASP A 138 6.58 -2.82 22.72
C ASP A 138 8.05 -3.08 23.06
N TRP A 139 8.96 -2.25 22.53
CA TRP A 139 10.40 -2.40 22.82
C TRP A 139 10.91 -1.53 23.94
N GLY A 140 10.06 -0.67 24.50
CA GLY A 140 10.38 0.16 25.65
C GLY A 140 11.55 1.10 25.44
N TYR A 141 11.80 1.57 24.19
CA TYR A 141 12.82 2.59 23.97
C TYR A 141 12.39 3.93 24.59
N GLY A 142 13.32 4.61 25.25
CA GLY A 142 13.14 5.91 25.90
C GLY A 142 12.89 7.07 24.91
N ILE A 143 11.97 6.89 23.97
CA ILE A 143 11.56 7.90 22.99
C ILE A 143 10.30 8.58 23.55
N PRO A 144 10.37 9.87 23.94
CA PRO A 144 9.29 10.51 24.69
C PRO A 144 8.01 10.72 23.88
N TYR A 145 8.13 10.81 22.56
CA TYR A 145 6.99 10.97 21.64
C TYR A 145 7.37 10.44 20.26
N ASN A 146 6.35 10.06 19.50
CA ASN A 146 6.55 9.66 18.10
C ASN A 146 6.71 10.91 17.23
N PRO A 147 7.90 11.19 16.66
CA PRO A 147 8.16 12.42 15.92
C PRO A 147 7.41 12.53 14.59
N ILE A 148 6.78 11.42 14.15
CA ILE A 148 6.09 11.35 12.85
C ILE A 148 4.57 11.51 13.02
N LYS A 149 4.04 11.36 14.24
CA LYS A 149 2.59 11.32 14.50
C LYS A 149 1.83 12.50 13.88
N ASP A 150 2.41 13.71 14.03
CA ASP A 150 1.76 14.97 13.65
C ASP A 150 2.36 15.60 12.38
N ILE A 151 2.99 14.78 11.52
CA ILE A 151 3.49 15.25 10.22
C ILE A 151 2.35 15.19 9.21
N GLU A 152 2.15 16.30 8.51
CA GLU A 152 1.26 16.32 7.37
C GLU A 152 1.80 15.42 6.26
N LEU A 153 1.01 14.40 5.95
CA LEU A 153 1.37 13.45 4.89
C LEU A 153 1.12 14.09 3.52
N PRO A 154 1.99 13.81 2.53
CA PRO A 154 1.76 14.30 1.18
C PRO A 154 0.40 13.84 0.65
N LYS A 155 -0.28 14.73 -0.09
CA LYS A 155 -1.52 14.37 -0.79
C LYS A 155 -1.26 13.17 -1.69
N GLY A 156 -2.12 12.17 -1.61
CA GLY A 156 -2.03 11.00 -2.48
C GLY A 156 -2.17 11.40 -3.96
N SER A 157 -1.56 10.64 -4.87
CA SER A 157 -1.89 10.75 -6.28
C SER A 157 -3.35 10.37 -6.49
N ASN A 158 -4.03 11.07 -7.39
CA ASN A 158 -5.39 10.70 -7.81
C ASN A 158 -5.42 9.22 -8.21
N ALA A 159 -6.50 8.55 -7.84
CA ALA A 159 -6.71 7.18 -8.22
C ALA A 159 -6.78 7.09 -9.76
N ARG A 160 -6.05 6.12 -10.31
CA ARG A 160 -6.03 5.88 -11.74
C ARG A 160 -7.36 5.27 -12.19
N THR A 161 -7.93 5.81 -13.27
CA THR A 161 -9.21 5.38 -13.87
C THR A 161 -9.05 4.98 -15.34
N ARG A 162 -7.82 4.67 -15.79
CA ARG A 162 -7.51 4.32 -17.18
C ARG A 162 -8.20 3.00 -17.55
N ARG A 163 -8.95 3.02 -18.64
CA ARG A 163 -9.65 1.91 -19.26
C ARG A 163 -9.09 1.62 -20.66
N LEU A 164 -9.48 0.51 -21.25
CA LEU A 164 -9.20 0.24 -22.66
C LEU A 164 -10.06 1.18 -23.55
N ASN A 165 -9.44 1.83 -24.52
CA ASN A 165 -10.12 2.77 -25.43
C ASN A 165 -10.12 2.24 -26.85
N GLY A 166 -11.26 2.38 -27.53
CA GLY A 166 -11.40 1.97 -28.94
C GLY A 166 -10.91 0.56 -29.18
N ASP A 167 -9.99 0.39 -30.11
CA ASP A 167 -9.39 -0.88 -30.56
C ASP A 167 -8.20 -1.38 -29.72
N GLU A 168 -7.93 -0.76 -28.58
CA GLU A 168 -6.76 -1.13 -27.74
C GLU A 168 -6.82 -2.59 -27.26
N LYS A 169 -8.02 -3.14 -27.02
CA LYS A 169 -8.18 -4.55 -26.64
C LYS A 169 -7.69 -5.46 -27.75
N GLU A 170 -8.14 -5.23 -28.97
CA GLU A 170 -7.78 -6.01 -30.15
C GLU A 170 -6.28 -5.89 -30.46
N ARG A 171 -5.75 -4.68 -30.44
CA ARG A 171 -4.30 -4.43 -30.68
C ARG A 171 -3.41 -5.10 -29.64
N ILE A 172 -3.77 -5.05 -28.36
CA ILE A 172 -2.95 -5.68 -27.30
C ILE A 172 -2.99 -7.20 -27.39
N LEU A 173 -4.15 -7.80 -27.71
CA LEU A 173 -4.29 -9.24 -27.91
C LEU A 173 -3.53 -9.73 -29.15
N ALA A 174 -3.62 -9.02 -30.27
CA ALA A 174 -2.85 -9.30 -31.49
C ALA A 174 -1.33 -9.20 -31.24
N ALA A 175 -0.90 -8.18 -30.49
CA ALA A 175 0.51 -8.04 -30.12
C ALA A 175 0.97 -9.13 -29.12
N ALA A 176 0.09 -9.60 -28.26
CA ALA A 176 0.36 -10.67 -27.31
C ALA A 176 0.47 -12.04 -28.02
N SER A 177 -0.43 -12.33 -28.97
CA SER A 177 -0.46 -13.60 -29.71
C SER A 177 0.79 -13.85 -30.55
N SER A 178 1.49 -12.79 -30.95
CA SER A 178 2.75 -12.91 -31.67
C SER A 178 3.97 -13.28 -30.79
N GLN A 179 3.78 -13.46 -29.48
CA GLN A 179 4.86 -13.85 -28.57
C GLN A 179 4.95 -15.38 -28.47
N ARG A 180 6.16 -15.89 -28.22
CA ARG A 180 6.41 -17.34 -28.09
C ARG A 180 5.67 -17.99 -26.90
N ASN A 181 5.40 -17.24 -25.87
CA ASN A 181 4.75 -17.78 -24.66
C ASN A 181 3.24 -17.81 -24.85
N ILE A 182 2.70 -19.01 -25.00
CA ILE A 182 1.28 -19.29 -25.27
C ILE A 182 0.32 -18.84 -24.17
N PHE A 183 0.80 -18.60 -22.94
CA PHE A 183 -0.03 -18.18 -21.80
C PHE A 183 -0.27 -16.66 -21.75
N ILE A 184 0.40 -15.85 -22.60
CA ILE A 184 0.33 -14.39 -22.48
C ILE A 184 -1.01 -13.83 -22.97
N THR A 185 -1.51 -14.27 -24.11
CA THR A 185 -2.82 -13.86 -24.60
C THR A 185 -3.95 -14.34 -23.68
N PRO A 186 -4.00 -15.65 -23.31
CA PRO A 186 -5.00 -16.16 -22.39
C PRO A 186 -5.08 -15.42 -21.05
N ILE A 187 -3.95 -15.11 -20.40
CA ILE A 187 -3.97 -14.42 -19.10
C ILE A 187 -4.43 -12.96 -19.22
N ILE A 188 -4.18 -12.31 -20.36
CA ILE A 188 -4.69 -10.96 -20.65
C ILE A 188 -6.22 -10.99 -20.81
N GLU A 189 -6.74 -11.91 -21.62
CA GLU A 189 -8.18 -12.08 -21.78
C GLU A 189 -8.85 -12.42 -20.45
N PHE A 190 -8.29 -13.37 -19.72
CA PHE A 190 -8.79 -13.77 -18.42
C PHE A 190 -8.81 -12.61 -17.41
N ALA A 191 -7.79 -11.73 -17.46
CA ALA A 191 -7.74 -10.53 -16.63
C ALA A 191 -8.85 -9.52 -16.96
N ILE A 192 -9.15 -9.33 -18.25
CA ILE A 192 -10.22 -8.44 -18.74
C ILE A 192 -11.60 -8.96 -18.35
N GLU A 193 -11.78 -10.28 -18.38
CA GLU A 193 -13.08 -10.90 -18.13
C GLU A 193 -13.38 -11.05 -16.62
N THR A 194 -12.37 -11.39 -15.80
CA THR A 194 -12.59 -11.71 -14.39
C THR A 194 -12.29 -10.57 -13.43
N GLY A 195 -11.47 -9.59 -13.83
CA GLY A 195 -10.98 -8.55 -12.95
C GLY A 195 -10.14 -9.06 -11.78
N MET A 196 -9.65 -10.30 -11.80
CA MET A 196 -8.77 -10.87 -10.78
C MET A 196 -7.48 -10.06 -10.62
N ARG A 197 -6.89 -10.08 -9.43
CA ARG A 197 -5.55 -9.52 -9.24
C ARG A 197 -4.51 -10.40 -9.96
N ARG A 198 -3.46 -9.75 -10.50
CA ARG A 198 -2.36 -10.48 -11.16
C ARG A 198 -1.82 -11.65 -10.33
N SER A 199 -1.61 -11.42 -9.03
CA SER A 199 -1.10 -12.47 -8.13
C SER A 199 -2.06 -13.63 -7.91
N GLU A 200 -3.36 -13.39 -7.99
CA GLU A 200 -4.41 -14.42 -7.89
C GLU A 200 -4.40 -15.30 -9.12
N MET A 201 -4.37 -14.71 -10.31
CA MET A 201 -4.27 -15.47 -11.57
C MET A 201 -3.01 -16.33 -11.69
N LEU A 202 -1.84 -15.78 -11.24
CA LEU A 202 -0.57 -16.52 -11.28
C LEU A 202 -0.48 -17.66 -10.24
N LYS A 203 -1.36 -17.66 -9.24
CA LYS A 203 -1.47 -18.74 -8.24
C LYS A 203 -2.60 -19.72 -8.52
N LEU A 204 -3.49 -19.40 -9.47
CA LEU A 204 -4.67 -20.19 -9.78
C LEU A 204 -4.26 -21.58 -10.29
N ARG A 205 -4.85 -22.63 -9.73
CA ARG A 205 -4.60 -24.03 -10.06
C ARG A 205 -5.79 -24.63 -10.81
N TRP A 206 -5.56 -25.67 -11.55
CA TRP A 206 -6.63 -26.40 -12.24
C TRP A 206 -7.66 -27.01 -11.28
N CYS A 207 -7.24 -27.45 -10.10
CA CYS A 207 -8.16 -27.98 -9.08
C CYS A 207 -9.08 -26.89 -8.48
N ASP A 208 -8.75 -25.61 -8.66
CA ASP A 208 -9.56 -24.49 -8.20
C ASP A 208 -10.62 -24.06 -9.25
N ILE A 209 -10.61 -24.67 -10.44
CA ILE A 209 -11.51 -24.35 -11.55
C ILE A 209 -12.62 -25.38 -11.64
N ASP A 210 -13.84 -24.92 -11.56
CA ASP A 210 -15.05 -25.67 -11.80
C ASP A 210 -15.63 -25.21 -13.14
N LEU A 211 -15.31 -25.93 -14.20
CA LEU A 211 -15.76 -25.60 -15.56
C LEU A 211 -17.25 -25.93 -15.79
N GLU A 212 -17.80 -26.90 -15.06
CA GLU A 212 -19.20 -27.29 -15.19
C GLU A 212 -20.13 -26.22 -14.66
N ASN A 213 -19.79 -25.70 -13.45
CA ASN A 213 -20.57 -24.64 -12.80
C ASN A 213 -20.08 -23.23 -13.13
N GLY A 214 -18.96 -23.10 -13.85
CA GLY A 214 -18.42 -21.82 -14.31
C GLY A 214 -17.84 -20.95 -13.19
N PHE A 215 -17.03 -21.53 -12.29
CA PHE A 215 -16.42 -20.80 -11.20
C PHE A 215 -14.91 -21.05 -11.05
N ALA A 216 -14.19 -20.03 -10.58
CA ALA A 216 -12.84 -20.16 -10.07
C ALA A 216 -12.82 -19.84 -8.56
N SER A 217 -12.29 -20.76 -7.74
CA SER A 217 -12.14 -20.58 -6.30
C SER A 217 -10.78 -19.97 -5.99
N LEU A 218 -10.76 -18.93 -5.16
CA LEU A 218 -9.55 -18.23 -4.76
C LEU A 218 -9.38 -18.35 -3.26
N TYR A 219 -8.29 -19.00 -2.86
CA TYR A 219 -7.91 -19.21 -1.45
C TYR A 219 -6.74 -18.30 -1.06
N ASP A 220 -6.60 -18.04 0.22
CA ASP A 220 -5.49 -17.23 0.80
C ASP A 220 -5.21 -15.94 0.04
N THR A 221 -6.27 -15.21 -0.30
CA THR A 221 -6.15 -13.96 -1.04
C THR A 221 -5.36 -12.92 -0.22
N LYS A 222 -4.85 -11.88 -0.87
CA LYS A 222 -4.14 -10.76 -0.19
C LYS A 222 -4.96 -10.17 0.96
N ASN A 223 -6.26 -10.31 0.91
CA ASN A 223 -7.20 -9.78 1.89
C ASN A 223 -7.60 -10.83 2.96
N GLY A 224 -7.14 -12.09 2.84
CA GLY A 224 -7.40 -13.15 3.80
C GLY A 224 -8.81 -13.75 3.76
N GLU A 225 -9.58 -13.54 2.69
CA GLU A 225 -10.90 -14.12 2.49
C GLU A 225 -10.91 -14.94 1.22
N ASP A 226 -11.46 -16.14 1.33
CA ASP A 226 -11.70 -17.02 0.20
C ASP A 226 -12.92 -16.49 -0.58
N ARG A 227 -12.88 -16.60 -1.90
CA ARG A 227 -14.02 -16.23 -2.73
C ARG A 227 -14.10 -17.05 -4.00
N ARG A 228 -15.32 -17.20 -4.51
CA ARG A 228 -15.57 -17.78 -5.83
C ARG A 228 -15.80 -16.65 -6.85
N VAL A 229 -15.16 -16.73 -7.99
CA VAL A 229 -15.28 -15.77 -9.09
C VAL A 229 -16.00 -16.47 -10.24
N PRO A 230 -17.16 -15.96 -10.68
CA PRO A 230 -17.86 -16.52 -11.84
C PRO A 230 -17.01 -16.31 -13.10
N LEU A 231 -17.00 -17.31 -13.95
CA LEU A 231 -16.29 -17.32 -15.23
C LEU A 231 -17.29 -17.03 -16.35
N THR A 232 -16.98 -16.04 -17.17
CA THR A 232 -17.72 -15.78 -18.40
C THR A 232 -17.53 -16.95 -19.38
N ARG A 233 -18.45 -17.10 -20.36
CA ARG A 233 -18.28 -18.07 -21.42
C ARG A 233 -16.91 -17.95 -22.11
N ARG A 234 -16.45 -16.71 -22.33
CA ARG A 234 -15.11 -16.45 -22.89
C ARG A 234 -13.97 -16.97 -22.02
N CYS A 235 -14.06 -16.84 -20.70
CA CYS A 235 -13.08 -17.44 -19.78
C CYS A 235 -13.03 -18.96 -19.91
N ILE A 236 -14.18 -19.61 -19.99
CA ILE A 236 -14.28 -21.08 -20.14
C ILE A 236 -13.62 -21.51 -21.46
N GLU A 237 -13.94 -20.85 -22.56
CA GLU A 237 -13.31 -21.09 -23.87
C GLU A 237 -11.79 -20.97 -23.80
N VAL A 238 -11.30 -19.89 -23.21
CA VAL A 238 -9.84 -19.64 -22.99
C VAL A 238 -9.21 -20.78 -22.18
N LEU A 239 -9.83 -21.19 -21.08
CA LEU A 239 -9.31 -22.25 -20.22
C LEU A 239 -9.29 -23.62 -20.93
N GLN A 240 -10.28 -23.92 -21.74
CA GLN A 240 -10.35 -25.18 -22.51
C GLN A 240 -9.25 -25.29 -23.56
N THR A 241 -8.74 -24.18 -24.10
CA THR A 241 -7.64 -24.18 -25.07
C THR A 241 -6.25 -24.30 -24.44
N LEU A 242 -6.14 -24.12 -23.10
CA LEU A 242 -4.86 -24.14 -22.42
C LEU A 242 -4.36 -25.57 -22.17
N PRO A 243 -3.07 -25.87 -22.45
CA PRO A 243 -2.49 -27.15 -22.11
C PRO A 243 -2.33 -27.28 -20.58
N LYS A 244 -2.74 -28.39 -20.00
CA LYS A 244 -2.60 -28.72 -18.58
C LYS A 244 -1.21 -29.32 -18.29
N MET A 245 -0.13 -28.52 -18.48
CA MET A 245 1.26 -28.97 -18.31
C MET A 245 1.80 -28.76 -16.89
N ASP A 246 1.12 -28.01 -16.04
CA ASP A 246 1.51 -27.66 -14.67
C ASP A 246 0.24 -27.71 -13.81
N GLU A 247 0.38 -27.77 -12.50
CA GLU A 247 -0.77 -27.64 -11.59
C GLU A 247 -1.44 -26.26 -11.68
N ARG A 248 -0.67 -25.24 -12.04
CA ARG A 248 -1.16 -23.86 -12.24
C ARG A 248 -1.74 -23.70 -13.64
N VAL A 249 -2.82 -22.92 -13.70
CA VAL A 249 -3.46 -22.56 -14.97
C VAL A 249 -2.53 -21.72 -15.84
N PHE A 250 -1.80 -20.78 -15.21
CA PHE A 250 -0.83 -19.89 -15.88
C PHE A 250 0.56 -20.09 -15.28
N PRO A 251 1.36 -21.08 -15.72
CA PRO A 251 2.65 -21.42 -15.16
C PRO A 251 3.77 -20.45 -15.59
N ILE A 252 3.55 -19.15 -15.37
CA ILE A 252 4.49 -18.09 -15.67
C ILE A 252 4.82 -17.26 -14.43
N SER A 253 6.03 -16.71 -14.38
CA SER A 253 6.41 -15.83 -13.29
C SER A 253 5.87 -14.41 -13.44
N ALA A 254 5.70 -13.70 -12.33
CA ALA A 254 5.28 -12.30 -12.34
C ALA A 254 6.21 -11.39 -13.16
N THR A 255 7.52 -11.72 -13.21
CA THR A 255 8.51 -11.01 -14.02
C THR A 255 8.31 -11.33 -15.50
N CYS A 256 8.10 -12.60 -15.87
CA CYS A 256 7.81 -13.01 -17.24
C CYS A 256 6.57 -12.26 -17.76
N LEU A 257 5.46 -12.30 -17.02
CA LEU A 257 4.24 -11.58 -17.40
C LEU A 257 4.47 -10.07 -17.56
N ARG A 258 5.21 -9.43 -16.62
CA ARG A 258 5.53 -8.01 -16.70
C ARG A 258 6.31 -7.66 -17.97
N LEU A 259 7.32 -8.45 -18.30
CA LEU A 259 8.13 -8.23 -19.49
C LEU A 259 7.34 -8.47 -20.77
N ALA A 260 6.55 -9.54 -20.81
CA ALA A 260 5.69 -9.87 -21.94
C ALA A 260 4.60 -8.80 -22.18
N TRP A 261 3.98 -8.31 -21.10
CA TRP A 261 3.03 -7.19 -21.16
C TRP A 261 3.67 -5.92 -21.74
N ASN A 262 4.88 -5.57 -21.28
CA ASN A 262 5.58 -4.39 -21.79
C ASN A 262 5.92 -4.53 -23.28
N ARG A 263 6.30 -5.72 -23.75
CA ARG A 263 6.52 -6.00 -25.19
C ARG A 263 5.23 -5.87 -26.00
N ALA A 264 4.13 -6.50 -25.52
CA ALA A 264 2.84 -6.44 -26.19
C ALA A 264 2.35 -4.98 -26.29
N ARG A 265 2.41 -4.23 -25.18
CA ARG A 265 2.00 -2.85 -25.12
C ARG A 265 2.81 -1.97 -26.09
N LYS A 266 4.14 -2.13 -26.13
CA LYS A 266 5.01 -1.39 -27.04
C LYS A 266 4.68 -1.74 -28.51
N LYS A 267 4.48 -3.02 -28.83
CA LYS A 267 4.12 -3.47 -30.18
C LYS A 267 2.75 -2.96 -30.61
N ALA A 268 1.80 -2.88 -29.69
CA ALA A 268 0.46 -2.35 -29.93
C ALA A 268 0.42 -0.80 -30.02
N GLY A 269 1.55 -0.10 -29.84
CA GLY A 269 1.60 1.37 -29.86
C GLY A 269 0.87 2.05 -28.70
N ILE A 270 0.72 1.35 -27.55
CA ILE A 270 -0.01 1.86 -26.39
C ILE A 270 1.00 2.35 -25.34
N THR A 271 1.02 3.63 -25.01
CA THR A 271 2.02 4.22 -24.11
C THR A 271 1.62 4.17 -22.64
N ASP A 272 0.37 4.44 -22.31
CA ASP A 272 -0.13 4.56 -20.94
C ASP A 272 -1.23 3.53 -20.61
N LEU A 273 -0.82 2.26 -20.54
CA LEU A 273 -1.67 1.16 -20.09
C LEU A 273 -0.86 0.22 -19.21
N ARG A 274 -1.33 -0.07 -18.01
CA ARG A 274 -0.72 -1.03 -17.09
C ARG A 274 -1.52 -2.31 -17.07
N PHE A 275 -0.89 -3.44 -16.78
CA PHE A 275 -1.61 -4.71 -16.62
C PHE A 275 -2.73 -4.63 -15.58
N HIS A 276 -2.54 -3.85 -14.51
CA HIS A 276 -3.58 -3.67 -13.48
C HIS A 276 -4.79 -2.85 -13.98
N ASP A 277 -4.63 -2.06 -15.04
CA ASP A 277 -5.74 -1.28 -15.61
C ASP A 277 -6.78 -2.21 -16.28
N LEU A 278 -6.40 -3.45 -16.64
CA LEU A 278 -7.35 -4.47 -17.10
C LEU A 278 -8.39 -4.85 -16.04
N ARG A 279 -8.00 -4.81 -14.76
CA ARG A 279 -8.94 -4.97 -13.66
C ARG A 279 -9.87 -3.76 -13.53
N HIS A 280 -9.37 -2.54 -13.80
CA HIS A 280 -10.23 -1.36 -13.85
C HIS A 280 -11.25 -1.48 -14.97
N GLU A 281 -10.83 -1.98 -16.13
CA GLU A 281 -11.72 -2.29 -17.26
C GLU A 281 -12.80 -3.30 -16.86
N ALA A 282 -12.42 -4.45 -16.31
CA ALA A 282 -13.36 -5.48 -15.89
C ALA A 282 -14.40 -4.95 -14.88
N VAL A 283 -13.95 -4.25 -13.83
CA VAL A 283 -14.84 -3.70 -12.82
C VAL A 283 -15.80 -2.67 -13.39
N SER A 284 -15.36 -1.82 -14.32
CA SER A 284 -16.24 -0.87 -15.00
C SER A 284 -17.29 -1.59 -15.84
N ARG A 285 -16.89 -2.64 -16.60
CA ARG A 285 -17.81 -3.47 -17.40
C ARG A 285 -18.85 -4.17 -16.54
N PHE A 286 -18.50 -4.64 -15.35
CA PHE A 286 -19.48 -5.25 -14.43
C PHE A 286 -20.59 -4.27 -14.06
N PHE A 287 -20.26 -3.01 -13.77
CA PHE A 287 -21.25 -1.97 -13.53
C PHE A 287 -22.06 -1.61 -14.78
N GLU A 288 -21.43 -1.60 -15.95
CA GLU A 288 -22.12 -1.40 -17.25
C GLU A 288 -23.12 -2.52 -17.57
N MET A 289 -22.82 -3.76 -17.13
CA MET A 289 -23.75 -4.90 -17.17
C MET A 289 -24.89 -4.81 -16.15
N GLY A 290 -24.90 -3.79 -15.29
CA GLY A 290 -25.95 -3.56 -14.31
C GLY A 290 -25.74 -4.21 -12.95
N MET A 291 -24.58 -4.82 -12.70
CA MET A 291 -24.27 -5.43 -11.41
C MET A 291 -24.24 -4.39 -10.29
N SER A 292 -24.75 -4.76 -9.15
CA SER A 292 -24.73 -3.94 -7.92
C SER A 292 -23.35 -3.87 -7.28
N VAL A 293 -23.13 -2.87 -6.42
CA VAL A 293 -21.84 -2.72 -5.69
C VAL A 293 -21.46 -3.97 -4.88
N PRO A 294 -22.39 -4.62 -4.14
CA PRO A 294 -22.08 -5.88 -3.45
C PRO A 294 -21.67 -7.02 -4.39
N GLU A 295 -22.33 -7.19 -5.53
CA GLU A 295 -21.95 -8.23 -6.51
C GLU A 295 -20.56 -7.98 -7.08
N VAL A 296 -20.27 -6.75 -7.48
CA VAL A 296 -18.93 -6.39 -7.99
C VAL A 296 -17.88 -6.52 -6.89
N ALA A 297 -18.20 -6.20 -5.62
CA ALA A 297 -17.30 -6.40 -4.50
C ALA A 297 -16.98 -7.89 -4.29
N LEU A 298 -17.98 -8.76 -4.37
CA LEU A 298 -17.83 -10.22 -4.26
C LEU A 298 -16.87 -10.75 -5.35
N ILE A 299 -17.12 -10.44 -6.62
CA ILE A 299 -16.31 -10.89 -7.74
C ILE A 299 -14.88 -10.37 -7.63
N SER A 300 -14.74 -9.07 -7.44
CA SER A 300 -13.45 -8.39 -7.47
C SER A 300 -12.64 -8.53 -6.16
N GLY A 301 -13.30 -8.86 -5.04
CA GLY A 301 -12.67 -8.95 -3.71
C GLY A 301 -12.20 -7.59 -3.16
N HIS A 302 -13.03 -6.55 -3.32
CA HIS A 302 -12.84 -5.26 -2.65
C HIS A 302 -13.48 -5.29 -1.27
N LYS A 303 -12.66 -5.23 -0.20
CA LYS A 303 -13.17 -5.11 1.18
C LYS A 303 -13.78 -3.74 1.47
N ASP A 304 -13.17 -2.69 0.94
CA ASP A 304 -13.67 -1.33 1.06
C ASP A 304 -14.47 -0.98 -0.21
N VAL A 305 -15.78 -1.10 -0.10
CA VAL A 305 -16.72 -0.82 -1.21
C VAL A 305 -16.65 0.63 -1.70
N ARG A 306 -16.15 1.57 -0.88
CA ARG A 306 -15.94 2.96 -1.29
C ARG A 306 -14.99 3.07 -2.47
N GLN A 307 -14.07 2.11 -2.63
CA GLN A 307 -13.16 2.04 -3.77
C GLN A 307 -13.90 1.73 -5.09
N LEU A 308 -15.11 1.19 -5.03
CA LEU A 308 -15.91 0.85 -6.20
C LEU A 308 -16.74 2.03 -6.70
N PHE A 309 -17.07 3.01 -5.86
CA PHE A 309 -17.89 4.16 -6.27
C PHE A 309 -17.28 4.96 -7.44
N ARG A 310 -15.96 4.93 -7.62
CA ARG A 310 -15.31 5.55 -8.78
C ARG A 310 -15.69 4.92 -10.13
N TYR A 311 -16.28 3.73 -10.14
CA TYR A 311 -16.68 3.01 -11.36
C TYR A 311 -18.20 3.06 -11.58
N THR A 312 -18.97 3.47 -10.61
CA THR A 312 -20.44 3.42 -10.68
C THR A 312 -21.03 4.47 -11.60
N HIS A 313 -20.24 5.36 -12.22
CA HIS A 313 -20.67 6.43 -13.15
C HIS A 313 -22.20 6.60 -13.19
N LEU A 314 -22.79 6.96 -12.03
CA LEU A 314 -24.23 7.11 -11.88
C LEU A 314 -24.68 8.22 -12.81
N ASN A 315 -25.22 7.83 -13.97
CA ASN A 315 -25.87 8.76 -14.87
C ASN A 315 -27.33 8.92 -14.40
N PRO A 316 -27.77 10.14 -14.04
CA PRO A 316 -29.15 10.40 -13.63
C PRO A 316 -30.18 9.84 -14.60
N SER A 317 -29.90 9.86 -15.91
CA SER A 317 -30.76 9.29 -16.94
C SER A 317 -30.96 7.77 -16.82
N ASN A 318 -29.92 7.02 -16.39
CA ASN A 318 -30.04 5.59 -16.15
C ASN A 318 -30.79 5.28 -14.86
N VAL A 319 -30.64 6.12 -13.85
CA VAL A 319 -31.43 6.03 -12.61
C VAL A 319 -32.89 6.30 -12.89
N PHE A 320 -33.19 7.34 -13.68
CA PHE A 320 -34.56 7.65 -14.12
C PHE A 320 -35.20 6.50 -14.89
N LYS A 321 -34.50 5.92 -15.86
CA LYS A 321 -35.02 4.75 -16.62
C LYS A 321 -35.37 3.58 -15.73
N LYS A 322 -34.53 3.27 -14.74
CA LYS A 322 -34.82 2.22 -13.74
C LYS A 322 -36.01 2.57 -12.86
N TYR A 323 -36.10 3.82 -12.43
CA TYR A 323 -37.23 4.29 -11.62
C TYR A 323 -38.54 4.25 -12.40
N ALA A 324 -38.55 4.70 -13.65
CA ALA A 324 -39.71 4.66 -14.52
C ALA A 324 -40.20 3.21 -14.78
N ALA A 325 -39.29 2.24 -14.88
CA ALA A 325 -39.64 0.83 -15.05
C ALA A 325 -40.29 0.19 -13.82
N PHE A 326 -40.17 0.79 -12.63
CA PHE A 326 -40.87 0.36 -11.40
C PHE A 326 -42.22 1.06 -11.18
N SER A 327 -42.51 2.12 -11.95
CA SER A 327 -43.71 2.95 -11.80
C SER A 327 -44.80 2.62 -12.82
N GLY A 328 -44.61 1.65 -13.69
CA GLY A 328 -45.57 1.05 -14.62
C GLY A 328 -45.85 -0.38 -14.23
#